data_e0be15d5d60e7a378ed717814eb54301
#
_entry.id   e0be15d5d60e7a378ed717814eb54301
#
_cell.length_a   1.000
_cell.length_b   1.000
_cell.length_c   1.000
_cell.angle_alpha   90.00
_cell.angle_beta   90.00
_cell.angle_gamma   90.00
#
_symmetry.space_group_name_H-M   'P 1'
#
loop_
_entity.id
_entity.type
_entity.pdbx_description
1 polymer ?
#
loop_
_entity_poly.entity_id
_entity_poly.type
_entity_poly.pdbx_seq_one_letter_code
_entity_poly.pdbx_strand_id
1 'polypeptide(L)'
;FYDKNLSIDNTISCGSCHKQQFAFGDNLISSPGGAGGTTARHSMRLANARFGAENKFFWDERAASLEIQTTMPIKDHAEMGFSGQTGRPAFVAVLTKLQGINYYNELFKFVYGDVSVTEARMQECLAQFVRSIQSFDSKYDAGRALVPNDGAAFPNFTAQENQGKQVFLTNAQFNAAGVRIGGGAGCNACHNAPEFDIDPNSKNNGIIGKIAGTGIDITITRTPSLRNVTNTA
;
A
#
# COMPACT_ATOMS: atom_id res chain seq x y z
N PHE A 1 -1.49 -13.78 6.52
CA PHE A 1 -1.18 -13.06 5.27
C PHE A 1 -1.12 -14.00 4.07
N TYR A 2 -0.42 -15.14 4.17
CA TYR A 2 -0.29 -16.11 3.07
C TYR A 2 -1.34 -17.22 3.08
N ASP A 3 -2.22 -17.26 4.08
CA ASP A 3 -3.22 -18.30 4.22
C ASP A 3 -4.43 -18.05 3.31
N LYS A 4 -4.67 -18.99 2.40
CA LYS A 4 -5.80 -18.95 1.47
C LYS A 4 -7.15 -19.22 2.15
N ASN A 5 -7.16 -19.75 3.37
CA ASN A 5 -8.38 -19.88 4.17
C ASN A 5 -9.09 -18.53 4.43
N LEU A 6 -8.39 -17.42 4.22
CA LEU A 6 -8.96 -16.07 4.32
C LEU A 6 -9.90 -15.71 3.16
N SER A 7 -9.91 -16.46 2.05
CA SER A 7 -10.87 -16.28 0.96
C SER A 7 -12.00 -17.30 0.99
N ILE A 8 -13.11 -16.95 0.37
CA ILE A 8 -14.35 -17.75 0.38
C ILE A 8 -14.16 -19.15 -0.20
N ASP A 9 -13.36 -19.27 -1.25
CA ASP A 9 -13.09 -20.49 -2.02
C ASP A 9 -11.70 -21.09 -1.77
N ASN A 10 -10.93 -20.55 -0.84
CA ASN A 10 -9.56 -20.95 -0.52
C ASN A 10 -8.57 -20.82 -1.70
N THR A 11 -8.83 -19.96 -2.66
CA THR A 11 -7.98 -19.79 -3.85
C THR A 11 -6.94 -18.71 -3.70
N ILE A 12 -7.25 -17.64 -2.94
CA ILE A 12 -6.38 -16.48 -2.79
C ILE A 12 -6.09 -16.15 -1.31
N SER A 13 -5.02 -15.41 -1.11
CA SER A 13 -4.59 -14.82 0.15
C SER A 13 -4.14 -13.38 -0.09
N CYS A 14 -3.79 -12.63 0.95
CA CYS A 14 -3.20 -11.30 0.78
C CYS A 14 -1.93 -11.36 -0.11
N GLY A 15 -1.09 -12.40 0.08
CA GLY A 15 0.10 -12.63 -0.72
C GLY A 15 -0.16 -12.99 -2.20
N SER A 16 -1.40 -13.27 -2.59
CA SER A 16 -1.75 -13.50 -3.99
C SER A 16 -1.76 -12.20 -4.82
N CYS A 17 -2.12 -11.07 -4.18
CA CYS A 17 -2.15 -9.74 -4.77
C CYS A 17 -0.98 -8.86 -4.30
N HIS A 18 -0.46 -9.11 -3.10
CA HIS A 18 0.70 -8.44 -2.53
C HIS A 18 1.92 -9.35 -2.56
N LYS A 19 2.51 -9.50 -3.75
CA LYS A 19 3.59 -10.44 -4.05
C LYS A 19 4.93 -9.85 -3.65
N GLN A 20 5.73 -10.61 -2.90
CA GLN A 20 7.03 -10.15 -2.38
C GLN A 20 7.97 -9.69 -3.50
N GLN A 21 8.03 -10.41 -4.62
CA GLN A 21 8.88 -10.04 -5.77
C GLN A 21 8.50 -8.71 -6.44
N PHE A 22 7.30 -8.20 -6.19
CA PHE A 22 6.81 -6.91 -6.66
C PHE A 22 6.69 -5.88 -5.53
N ALA A 23 7.60 -5.93 -4.58
CA ALA A 23 7.64 -5.05 -3.40
C ALA A 23 6.33 -5.11 -2.57
N PHE A 24 5.71 -6.29 -2.47
CA PHE A 24 4.39 -6.52 -1.87
C PHE A 24 3.26 -5.70 -2.53
N GLY A 25 3.39 -5.45 -3.82
CA GLY A 25 2.33 -5.02 -4.72
C GLY A 25 2.01 -6.12 -5.74
N ASP A 26 1.56 -5.72 -6.94
CA ASP A 26 1.27 -6.65 -8.04
C ASP A 26 1.96 -6.19 -9.33
N ASN A 27 2.00 -7.08 -10.32
CA ASN A 27 2.40 -6.81 -11.70
C ASN A 27 1.19 -6.74 -12.65
N LEU A 28 -0.02 -6.67 -12.10
CA LEU A 28 -1.27 -6.59 -12.84
C LEU A 28 -1.98 -5.27 -12.52
N ILE A 29 -2.64 -4.68 -13.51
CA ILE A 29 -3.48 -3.48 -13.32
C ILE A 29 -4.63 -3.79 -12.34
N SER A 30 -5.18 -5.01 -12.41
CA SER A 30 -6.23 -5.53 -11.54
C SER A 30 -5.91 -6.98 -11.21
N SER A 31 -5.97 -7.33 -9.93
CA SER A 31 -5.64 -8.68 -9.45
C SER A 31 -6.86 -9.60 -9.50
N PRO A 32 -6.70 -10.91 -9.78
CA PRO A 32 -7.77 -11.87 -9.60
C PRO A 32 -8.24 -11.93 -8.14
N GLY A 33 -9.54 -11.93 -7.93
CA GLY A 33 -10.17 -12.12 -6.63
C GLY A 33 -10.71 -13.54 -6.44
N GLY A 34 -11.24 -13.83 -5.27
CA GLY A 34 -11.90 -15.10 -4.96
C GLY A 34 -13.19 -15.27 -5.77
N ALA A 35 -13.52 -16.54 -6.05
CA ALA A 35 -14.75 -16.93 -6.75
C ALA A 35 -14.99 -16.16 -8.08
N GLY A 36 -13.92 -15.91 -8.83
CA GLY A 36 -13.99 -15.30 -10.17
C GLY A 36 -14.09 -13.78 -10.20
N GLY A 37 -13.95 -13.09 -9.05
CA GLY A 37 -13.89 -11.64 -8.99
C GLY A 37 -12.57 -11.06 -9.49
N THR A 38 -12.51 -9.74 -9.61
CA THR A 38 -11.28 -8.97 -9.86
C THR A 38 -11.28 -7.71 -9.01
N THR A 39 -10.10 -7.27 -8.56
CA THR A 39 -9.97 -6.02 -7.81
C THR A 39 -10.32 -4.81 -8.69
N ALA A 40 -10.91 -3.78 -8.10
CA ALA A 40 -11.28 -2.56 -8.80
C ALA A 40 -10.07 -1.63 -9.07
N ARG A 41 -8.91 -1.90 -8.47
CA ARG A 41 -7.70 -1.06 -8.56
C ARG A 41 -6.47 -1.93 -8.42
N HIS A 42 -5.35 -1.41 -8.92
CA HIS A 42 -4.03 -2.01 -8.69
C HIS A 42 -3.73 -2.16 -7.20
N SER A 43 -3.12 -3.30 -6.82
CA SER A 43 -2.73 -3.57 -5.44
C SER A 43 -1.57 -2.70 -5.02
N MET A 44 -1.80 -1.82 -4.02
CA MET A 44 -0.77 -0.93 -3.50
C MET A 44 0.37 -1.71 -2.85
N ARG A 45 1.59 -1.20 -2.96
CA ARG A 45 2.74 -1.72 -2.23
C ARG A 45 2.54 -1.61 -0.73
N LEU A 46 3.02 -2.62 0.03
CA LEU A 46 2.94 -2.64 1.48
C LEU A 46 4.27 -2.30 2.16
N ALA A 47 5.38 -2.28 1.39
CA ALA A 47 6.68 -1.94 1.96
C ALA A 47 6.63 -0.56 2.62
N ASN A 48 7.20 -0.49 3.83
CA ASN A 48 7.30 0.72 4.65
C ASN A 48 5.95 1.35 5.09
N ALA A 49 4.83 0.63 5.01
CA ALA A 49 3.53 1.14 5.45
C ALA A 49 3.53 1.68 6.90
N ARG A 50 4.47 1.23 7.74
CA ARG A 50 4.67 1.71 9.11
C ARG A 50 5.11 3.18 9.18
N PHE A 51 5.81 3.67 8.17
CA PHE A 51 6.54 4.94 8.21
C PHE A 51 5.88 6.03 7.38
N GLY A 52 4.76 5.72 6.73
CA GLY A 52 3.98 6.72 6.00
C GLY A 52 3.52 7.85 6.91
N ALA A 53 3.60 9.08 6.42
CA ALA A 53 3.16 10.28 7.15
C ALA A 53 1.64 10.31 7.34
N GLU A 54 0.89 9.69 6.44
CA GLU A 54 -0.56 9.58 6.46
C GLU A 54 -0.99 8.25 7.10
N ASN A 55 -1.85 8.30 8.11
CA ASN A 55 -2.38 7.11 8.79
C ASN A 55 -3.66 6.54 8.16
N LYS A 56 -4.04 7.03 6.97
CA LYS A 56 -5.16 6.51 6.21
C LYS A 56 -4.66 5.58 5.11
N PHE A 57 -5.45 4.59 4.74
CA PHE A 57 -5.05 3.52 3.83
C PHE A 57 -6.04 3.34 2.68
N PHE A 58 -5.64 2.61 1.64
CA PHE A 58 -6.20 2.53 0.29
C PHE A 58 -5.93 3.78 -0.56
N TRP A 59 -6.17 3.66 -1.87
CA TRP A 59 -6.04 4.76 -2.83
C TRP A 59 -6.94 5.97 -2.51
N ASP A 60 -8.08 5.72 -1.90
CA ASP A 60 -9.10 6.70 -1.52
C ASP A 60 -9.13 7.01 -0.02
N GLU A 61 -8.14 6.55 0.71
CA GLU A 61 -7.95 6.83 2.15
C GLU A 61 -9.14 6.47 3.05
N ARG A 62 -9.98 5.52 2.60
CA ARG A 62 -11.20 5.14 3.31
C ARG A 62 -10.99 4.36 4.61
N ALA A 63 -9.81 3.81 4.84
CA ALA A 63 -9.48 3.12 6.09
C ALA A 63 -8.68 4.03 7.01
N ALA A 64 -9.19 4.27 8.22
CA ALA A 64 -8.63 5.20 9.20
C ALA A 64 -7.41 4.64 9.95
N SER A 65 -7.12 3.34 9.85
CA SER A 65 -5.92 2.72 10.41
C SER A 65 -5.54 1.48 9.62
N LEU A 66 -4.32 0.99 9.81
CA LEU A 66 -3.86 -0.24 9.16
C LEU A 66 -4.64 -1.46 9.67
N GLU A 67 -5.00 -1.50 10.95
CA GLU A 67 -5.83 -2.56 11.52
C GLU A 67 -7.17 -2.67 10.79
N ILE A 68 -7.89 -1.57 10.67
CA ILE A 68 -9.17 -1.52 9.94
C ILE A 68 -8.97 -1.93 8.47
N GLN A 69 -7.90 -1.45 7.84
CA GLN A 69 -7.59 -1.76 6.44
C GLN A 69 -7.48 -3.26 6.20
N THR A 70 -6.80 -4.01 7.08
CA THR A 70 -6.43 -5.41 6.83
C THR A 70 -7.62 -6.36 6.67
N THR A 71 -8.77 -6.07 7.27
CA THR A 71 -9.99 -6.91 7.14
C THR A 71 -10.94 -6.43 6.05
N MET A 72 -10.75 -5.23 5.50
CA MET A 72 -11.63 -4.72 4.43
C MET A 72 -11.56 -5.55 3.13
N PRO A 73 -10.38 -5.98 2.63
CA PRO A 73 -10.30 -6.88 1.48
C PRO A 73 -10.99 -8.23 1.71
N ILE A 74 -10.98 -8.75 2.96
CA ILE A 74 -11.67 -9.99 3.31
C ILE A 74 -13.19 -9.81 3.19
N LYS A 75 -13.69 -8.62 3.56
CA LYS A 75 -15.10 -8.22 3.46
C LYS A 75 -15.51 -7.78 2.05
N ASP A 76 -14.57 -7.57 1.15
CA ASP A 76 -14.90 -7.13 -0.21
C ASP A 76 -15.49 -8.29 -1.04
N HIS A 77 -16.56 -7.98 -1.79
CA HIS A 77 -17.31 -8.95 -2.57
C HIS A 77 -16.50 -9.57 -3.71
N ALA A 78 -15.71 -8.74 -4.38
CA ALA A 78 -14.91 -9.13 -5.54
C ALA A 78 -13.52 -9.61 -5.16
N GLU A 79 -12.98 -9.19 -3.99
CA GLU A 79 -11.65 -9.59 -3.55
C GLU A 79 -11.69 -10.96 -2.84
N MET A 80 -11.96 -11.02 -1.53
CA MET A 80 -11.91 -12.29 -0.78
C MET A 80 -13.31 -12.89 -0.47
N GLY A 81 -14.39 -12.13 -0.68
CA GLY A 81 -15.74 -12.62 -0.84
C GLY A 81 -16.61 -12.77 0.42
N PHE A 82 -16.14 -12.40 1.62
CA PHE A 82 -16.96 -12.46 2.85
C PHE A 82 -17.79 -11.19 3.10
N SER A 83 -18.50 -10.74 2.07
CA SER A 83 -19.18 -9.45 2.06
C SER A 83 -20.54 -9.41 2.76
N GLY A 84 -21.17 -10.56 3.02
CA GLY A 84 -22.55 -10.62 3.50
C GLY A 84 -23.60 -10.21 2.47
N GLN A 85 -23.20 -9.91 1.25
CA GLN A 85 -24.11 -9.55 0.15
C GLN A 85 -24.58 -10.81 -0.58
N THR A 86 -25.51 -10.64 -1.53
CA THR A 86 -26.16 -11.73 -2.27
C THR A 86 -25.19 -12.83 -2.71
N GLY A 87 -25.42 -14.06 -2.24
CA GLY A 87 -24.62 -15.23 -2.58
C GLY A 87 -23.27 -15.33 -1.85
N ARG A 88 -22.96 -14.45 -0.92
CA ARG A 88 -21.72 -14.45 -0.16
C ARG A 88 -21.97 -14.47 1.35
N PRO A 89 -21.21 -15.27 2.13
CA PRO A 89 -21.30 -15.23 3.59
C PRO A 89 -20.80 -13.91 4.16
N ALA A 90 -21.28 -13.56 5.34
CA ALA A 90 -20.77 -12.40 6.08
C ALA A 90 -19.40 -12.70 6.71
N PHE A 91 -18.69 -11.65 7.11
CA PHE A 91 -17.34 -11.73 7.70
C PHE A 91 -17.24 -12.67 8.91
N VAL A 92 -18.33 -12.80 9.71
CA VAL A 92 -18.34 -13.74 10.83
C VAL A 92 -18.08 -15.20 10.40
N ALA A 93 -18.40 -15.55 9.17
CA ALA A 93 -18.15 -16.90 8.65
C ALA A 93 -16.65 -17.22 8.51
N VAL A 94 -15.79 -16.23 8.18
CA VAL A 94 -14.34 -16.48 8.18
C VAL A 94 -13.82 -16.66 9.61
N LEU A 95 -14.32 -15.92 10.59
CA LEU A 95 -13.94 -16.12 12.00
C LEU A 95 -14.27 -17.54 12.47
N THR A 96 -15.49 -17.99 12.19
CA THR A 96 -15.93 -19.38 12.51
C THR A 96 -15.07 -20.41 11.79
N LYS A 97 -14.78 -20.20 10.52
CA LYS A 97 -13.91 -21.08 9.72
C LYS A 97 -12.51 -21.19 10.33
N LEU A 98 -11.88 -20.08 10.66
CA LEU A 98 -10.54 -20.08 11.25
C LEU A 98 -10.54 -20.68 12.67
N GLN A 99 -11.56 -20.43 13.47
CA GLN A 99 -11.73 -21.02 14.80
C GLN A 99 -11.82 -22.55 14.74
N GLY A 100 -12.31 -23.12 13.63
CA GLY A 100 -12.36 -24.56 13.38
C GLY A 100 -11.01 -25.19 12.96
N ILE A 101 -9.97 -24.39 12.75
CA ILE A 101 -8.66 -24.85 12.29
C ILE A 101 -7.67 -24.92 13.45
N ASN A 102 -7.13 -26.09 13.76
CA ASN A 102 -6.33 -26.32 14.96
C ASN A 102 -5.11 -25.40 15.10
N TYR A 103 -4.36 -25.16 14.01
CA TYR A 103 -3.18 -24.30 14.10
C TYR A 103 -3.52 -22.84 14.43
N TYR A 104 -4.70 -22.32 14.07
CA TYR A 104 -5.13 -21.00 14.53
C TYR A 104 -5.39 -21.00 16.04
N ASN A 105 -6.02 -22.03 16.57
CA ASN A 105 -6.26 -22.16 18.01
C ASN A 105 -4.93 -22.17 18.79
N GLU A 106 -3.94 -22.91 18.31
CA GLU A 106 -2.61 -22.97 18.93
C GLU A 106 -1.89 -21.60 18.85
N LEU A 107 -1.89 -20.94 17.67
CA LEU A 107 -1.26 -19.64 17.50
C LEU A 107 -1.94 -18.55 18.32
N PHE A 108 -3.28 -18.49 18.35
CA PHE A 108 -4.00 -17.50 19.12
C PHE A 108 -3.82 -17.70 20.63
N LYS A 109 -3.80 -18.97 21.08
CA LYS A 109 -3.47 -19.30 22.49
C LYS A 109 -2.05 -18.86 22.85
N PHE A 110 -1.09 -19.05 21.94
CA PHE A 110 0.30 -18.62 22.16
C PHE A 110 0.41 -17.08 22.29
N VAL A 111 -0.27 -16.34 21.41
CA VAL A 111 -0.15 -14.88 21.34
C VAL A 111 -1.03 -14.18 22.38
N TYR A 112 -2.26 -14.66 22.60
CA TYR A 112 -3.29 -13.98 23.40
C TYR A 112 -3.68 -14.69 24.70
N GLY A 113 -3.16 -15.89 24.94
CA GLY A 113 -3.47 -16.69 26.12
C GLY A 113 -4.76 -17.52 26.01
N ASP A 114 -5.58 -17.30 24.99
CA ASP A 114 -6.80 -18.07 24.70
C ASP A 114 -6.96 -18.32 23.19
N VAL A 115 -7.85 -19.23 22.80
CA VAL A 115 -8.03 -19.69 21.42
C VAL A 115 -8.97 -18.83 20.58
N SER A 116 -9.53 -17.75 21.12
CA SER A 116 -10.59 -16.98 20.47
C SER A 116 -10.07 -16.23 19.24
N VAL A 117 -10.60 -16.55 18.07
CA VAL A 117 -10.37 -15.83 16.82
C VAL A 117 -11.39 -14.70 16.69
N THR A 118 -10.94 -13.45 16.86
CA THR A 118 -11.79 -12.26 16.71
C THR A 118 -11.29 -11.36 15.61
N GLU A 119 -12.17 -10.49 15.07
CA GLU A 119 -11.76 -9.50 14.07
C GLU A 119 -10.62 -8.62 14.58
N ALA A 120 -10.73 -8.09 15.79
CA ALA A 120 -9.70 -7.22 16.36
C ALA A 120 -8.31 -7.91 16.41
N ARG A 121 -8.25 -9.14 16.90
CA ARG A 121 -7.00 -9.92 16.93
C ARG A 121 -6.46 -10.23 15.54
N MET A 122 -7.33 -10.53 14.58
CA MET A 122 -6.91 -10.68 13.18
C MET A 122 -6.32 -9.40 12.62
N GLN A 123 -6.97 -8.26 12.86
CA GLN A 123 -6.50 -6.94 12.47
C GLN A 123 -5.12 -6.64 13.06
N GLU A 124 -4.93 -6.87 14.35
CA GLU A 124 -3.65 -6.69 15.02
C GLU A 124 -2.55 -7.55 14.39
N CYS A 125 -2.78 -8.85 14.24
CA CYS A 125 -1.79 -9.77 13.67
C CYS A 125 -1.42 -9.41 12.23
N LEU A 126 -2.41 -9.11 11.37
CA LEU A 126 -2.17 -8.74 9.98
C LEU A 126 -1.47 -7.38 9.87
N ALA A 127 -1.88 -6.39 10.67
CA ALA A 127 -1.25 -5.08 10.70
C ALA A 127 0.21 -5.15 11.17
N GLN A 128 0.52 -5.98 12.19
CA GLN A 128 1.91 -6.19 12.63
C GLN A 128 2.75 -6.86 11.54
N PHE A 129 2.20 -7.84 10.82
CA PHE A 129 2.89 -8.43 9.68
C PHE A 129 3.19 -7.37 8.61
N VAL A 130 2.21 -6.56 8.21
CA VAL A 130 2.41 -5.49 7.22
C VAL A 130 3.45 -4.48 7.71
N ARG A 131 3.43 -4.08 8.98
CA ARG A 131 4.45 -3.19 9.57
C ARG A 131 5.86 -3.78 9.59
N SER A 132 6.00 -5.10 9.54
CA SER A 132 7.30 -5.76 9.48
C SER A 132 7.93 -5.71 8.10
N ILE A 133 7.18 -5.38 7.06
CA ILE A 133 7.67 -5.27 5.69
C ILE A 133 8.41 -3.93 5.53
N GLN A 134 9.74 -4.00 5.57
CA GLN A 134 10.61 -2.82 5.53
C GLN A 134 11.60 -2.91 4.37
N SER A 135 11.91 -1.77 3.75
CA SER A 135 12.85 -1.64 2.63
C SER A 135 13.60 -0.31 2.78
N PHE A 136 14.82 -0.37 3.34
CA PHE A 136 15.70 0.76 3.62
C PHE A 136 17.15 0.49 3.18
N ASP A 137 17.34 -0.33 2.16
CA ASP A 137 18.63 -0.76 1.65
C ASP A 137 18.95 -0.20 0.25
N SER A 138 18.19 0.80 -0.18
CA SER A 138 18.39 1.42 -1.49
C SER A 138 19.66 2.28 -1.53
N LYS A 139 20.14 2.58 -2.74
CA LYS A 139 21.23 3.53 -2.96
C LYS A 139 20.96 4.90 -2.34
N TYR A 140 19.68 5.33 -2.33
CA TYR A 140 19.22 6.53 -1.65
C TYR A 140 19.46 6.44 -0.14
N ASP A 141 19.02 5.37 0.51
CA ASP A 141 19.13 5.21 1.96
C ASP A 141 20.58 5.21 2.41
N ALA A 142 21.46 4.49 1.68
CA ALA A 142 22.90 4.49 1.93
C ALA A 142 23.53 5.87 1.79
N GLY A 143 23.13 6.63 0.76
CA GLY A 143 23.64 8.00 0.56
C GLY A 143 23.09 8.99 1.60
N ARG A 144 21.81 8.88 1.94
CA ARG A 144 21.16 9.74 2.92
C ARG A 144 21.74 9.59 4.32
N ALA A 145 22.16 8.39 4.69
CA ALA A 145 22.81 8.13 5.98
C ALA A 145 24.17 8.82 6.17
N LEU A 146 24.79 9.26 5.08
CA LEU A 146 26.13 9.90 5.10
C LEU A 146 26.06 11.44 5.15
N VAL A 147 24.86 12.03 5.08
CA VAL A 147 24.71 13.48 4.99
C VAL A 147 23.58 13.98 5.91
N PRO A 148 23.58 15.26 6.31
CA PRO A 148 22.62 15.78 7.30
C PRO A 148 21.18 15.89 6.77
N ASN A 149 20.98 16.05 5.45
CA ASN A 149 19.65 16.23 4.85
C ASN A 149 19.63 15.88 3.37
N ASP A 150 18.45 15.82 2.75
CA ASP A 150 18.28 15.47 1.34
C ASP A 150 18.81 16.53 0.37
N GLY A 151 18.94 17.78 0.78
CA GLY A 151 19.50 18.85 -0.03
C GLY A 151 21.01 18.72 -0.28
N ALA A 152 21.74 18.04 0.61
CA ALA A 152 23.16 17.79 0.44
C ALA A 152 23.44 16.77 -0.67
N ALA A 153 24.58 16.90 -1.35
CA ALA A 153 25.01 15.89 -2.34
C ALA A 153 25.31 14.56 -1.65
N PHE A 154 24.78 13.46 -2.18
CA PHE A 154 25.06 12.12 -1.66
C PHE A 154 26.39 11.60 -2.22
N PRO A 155 27.34 11.19 -1.37
CA PRO A 155 28.67 10.77 -1.82
C PRO A 155 28.68 9.54 -2.73
N ASN A 156 27.67 8.67 -2.59
CA ASN A 156 27.50 7.45 -3.40
C ASN A 156 26.71 7.67 -4.70
N PHE A 157 26.21 8.89 -4.93
CA PHE A 157 25.54 9.27 -6.16
C PHE A 157 26.54 9.88 -7.15
N THR A 158 26.37 9.60 -8.44
CA THR A 158 27.05 10.33 -9.50
C THR A 158 26.62 11.81 -9.51
N ALA A 159 27.36 12.66 -10.21
CA ALA A 159 26.98 14.05 -10.41
C ALA A 159 25.58 14.16 -11.04
N GLN A 160 25.26 13.31 -12.01
CA GLN A 160 23.97 13.29 -12.70
C GLN A 160 22.83 12.84 -11.77
N GLU A 161 23.06 11.83 -10.91
CA GLU A 161 22.06 11.39 -9.94
C GLU A 161 21.80 12.46 -8.87
N ASN A 162 22.83 13.15 -8.39
CA ASN A 162 22.68 14.27 -7.48
C ASN A 162 21.92 15.44 -8.16
N GLN A 163 22.18 15.70 -9.43
CA GLN A 163 21.40 16.69 -10.19
C GLN A 163 19.94 16.29 -10.32
N GLY A 164 19.65 15.01 -10.63
CA GLY A 164 18.29 14.47 -10.67
C GLY A 164 17.57 14.61 -9.34
N LYS A 165 18.28 14.33 -8.22
CA LYS A 165 17.76 14.53 -6.87
C LYS A 165 17.41 16.00 -6.59
N GLN A 166 18.23 16.95 -7.01
CA GLN A 166 17.92 18.38 -6.86
C GLN A 166 16.70 18.78 -7.70
N VAL A 167 16.57 18.28 -8.93
CA VAL A 167 15.39 18.50 -9.77
C VAL A 167 14.11 17.94 -9.10
N PHE A 168 14.20 16.78 -8.47
CA PHE A 168 13.08 16.17 -7.73
C PHE A 168 12.65 17.01 -6.53
N LEU A 169 13.62 17.54 -5.75
CA LEU A 169 13.37 18.29 -4.51
C LEU A 169 12.95 19.74 -4.75
N THR A 170 13.37 20.34 -5.85
CA THR A 170 13.15 21.77 -6.12
C THR A 170 11.81 22.00 -6.81
N ASN A 171 11.02 22.93 -6.29
CA ASN A 171 9.74 23.28 -6.90
C ASN A 171 9.92 23.95 -8.26
N ALA A 172 8.99 23.70 -9.18
CA ALA A 172 8.91 24.42 -10.43
C ALA A 172 8.58 25.90 -10.19
N GLN A 173 9.17 26.78 -10.99
CA GLN A 173 8.94 28.23 -10.93
C GLN A 173 8.11 28.67 -12.15
N PHE A 174 7.07 29.45 -11.91
CA PHE A 174 6.18 29.98 -12.93
C PHE A 174 6.13 31.50 -12.85
N ASN A 175 5.96 32.17 -13.99
CA ASN A 175 5.68 33.61 -14.02
C ASN A 175 4.19 33.89 -13.74
N ALA A 176 3.82 35.16 -13.71
CA ALA A 176 2.43 35.58 -13.47
C ALA A 176 1.43 35.09 -14.53
N ALA A 177 1.89 34.72 -15.72
CA ALA A 177 1.07 34.15 -16.78
C ALA A 177 0.98 32.61 -16.71
N GLY A 178 1.53 31.96 -15.64
CA GLY A 178 1.54 30.51 -15.49
C GLY A 178 2.55 29.78 -16.40
N VAL A 179 3.43 30.50 -17.07
CA VAL A 179 4.48 29.90 -17.91
C VAL A 179 5.66 29.50 -17.03
N ARG A 180 6.14 28.27 -17.18
CA ARG A 180 7.31 27.78 -16.46
C ARG A 180 8.57 28.55 -16.89
N ILE A 181 9.27 29.15 -15.93
CA ILE A 181 10.49 29.96 -16.16
C ILE A 181 11.74 29.36 -15.51
N GLY A 182 11.62 28.27 -14.74
CA GLY A 182 12.77 27.64 -14.09
C GLY A 182 12.37 26.65 -13.00
N GLY A 183 13.30 26.42 -12.06
CA GLY A 183 13.13 25.50 -10.95
C GLY A 183 13.26 24.04 -11.33
N GLY A 184 12.93 23.17 -10.38
CA GLY A 184 12.91 21.71 -10.53
C GLY A 184 11.56 21.16 -10.98
N ALA A 185 11.35 19.86 -10.74
CA ALA A 185 10.09 19.17 -11.06
C ALA A 185 9.07 19.25 -9.91
N GLY A 186 9.52 19.51 -8.67
CA GLY A 186 8.64 19.63 -7.50
C GLY A 186 7.97 18.31 -7.08
N CYS A 187 8.56 17.17 -7.43
CA CYS A 187 7.95 15.86 -7.17
C CYS A 187 7.77 15.59 -5.67
N ASN A 188 8.65 16.13 -4.84
CA ASN A 188 8.59 16.00 -3.38
C ASN A 188 7.38 16.72 -2.76
N ALA A 189 6.68 17.57 -3.47
CA ALA A 189 5.43 18.15 -2.99
C ALA A 189 4.31 17.12 -2.77
N CYS A 190 4.40 15.96 -3.48
CA CYS A 190 3.49 14.85 -3.34
C CYS A 190 4.19 13.56 -2.87
N HIS A 191 5.48 13.42 -3.17
CA HIS A 191 6.30 12.25 -2.84
C HIS A 191 7.37 12.62 -1.81
N ASN A 192 6.97 12.71 -0.54
CA ASN A 192 7.84 13.15 0.54
C ASN A 192 8.87 12.08 0.95
N ALA A 193 10.12 12.51 1.08
CA ALA A 193 11.16 11.69 1.67
C ALA A 193 10.90 11.48 3.19
N PRO A 194 11.34 10.36 3.78
CA PRO A 194 12.12 9.27 3.18
C PRO A 194 11.29 8.21 2.46
N GLU A 195 9.99 8.19 2.62
CA GLU A 195 9.12 7.14 2.07
C GLU A 195 8.71 7.42 0.62
N PHE A 196 8.83 8.66 0.17
CA PHE A 196 8.41 9.10 -1.16
C PHE A 196 6.96 8.73 -1.47
N ASP A 197 6.15 8.68 -0.43
CA ASP A 197 4.72 8.42 -0.50
C ASP A 197 3.93 9.70 -0.22
N ILE A 198 2.68 9.55 0.19
CA ILE A 198 1.77 10.66 0.34
C ILE A 198 2.31 11.79 1.24
N ASP A 199 2.14 13.00 0.77
CA ASP A 199 1.99 14.17 1.63
C ASP A 199 0.53 14.21 2.13
N PRO A 200 0.26 14.33 3.45
CA PRO A 200 -1.10 14.41 3.99
C PRO A 200 -1.95 15.54 3.40
N ASN A 201 -1.33 16.54 2.79
CA ASN A 201 -1.98 17.65 2.11
C ASN A 201 -2.10 17.45 0.59
N SER A 202 -1.59 16.34 0.04
CA SER A 202 -1.69 16.07 -1.39
C SER A 202 -3.15 15.85 -1.81
N LYS A 203 -3.44 16.19 -3.06
CA LYS A 203 -4.78 16.08 -3.65
C LYS A 203 -4.72 15.30 -4.94
N ASN A 204 -5.86 14.75 -5.36
CA ASN A 204 -5.99 14.15 -6.67
C ASN A 204 -5.60 15.15 -7.76
N ASN A 205 -4.61 14.77 -8.58
CA ASN A 205 -4.12 15.60 -9.69
C ASN A 205 -4.89 15.42 -11.01
N GLY A 206 -5.94 14.59 -11.01
CA GLY A 206 -6.79 14.36 -12.17
C GLY A 206 -6.19 13.48 -13.27
N ILE A 207 -5.10 12.75 -13.01
CA ILE A 207 -4.39 11.95 -14.02
C ILE A 207 -4.88 10.49 -14.03
N ILE A 208 -5.32 9.96 -12.88
CA ILE A 208 -5.61 8.53 -12.71
C ILE A 208 -6.91 8.15 -13.43
N GLY A 209 -6.82 7.33 -14.46
CA GLY A 209 -7.96 6.78 -15.17
C GLY A 209 -8.70 5.69 -14.40
N LYS A 210 -9.97 5.46 -14.74
CA LYS A 210 -10.74 4.32 -14.24
C LYS A 210 -10.26 3.03 -14.91
N ILE A 211 -10.13 1.95 -14.14
CA ILE A 211 -9.81 0.61 -14.67
C ILE A 211 -10.96 0.09 -15.56
N ALA A 212 -12.19 0.32 -15.13
CA ALA A 212 -13.38 -0.02 -15.91
C ALA A 212 -14.09 1.23 -16.40
N GLY A 213 -14.29 1.35 -17.71
CA GLY A 213 -14.97 2.49 -18.34
C GLY A 213 -14.03 3.64 -18.71
N THR A 214 -14.61 4.79 -18.98
CA THR A 214 -13.91 6.02 -19.37
C THR A 214 -13.91 7.06 -18.27
N GLY A 215 -12.95 7.98 -18.29
CA GLY A 215 -12.82 9.09 -17.35
C GLY A 215 -11.78 8.88 -16.27
N ILE A 216 -11.76 9.81 -15.32
CA ILE A 216 -10.78 9.89 -14.23
C ILE A 216 -11.39 9.35 -12.94
N ASP A 217 -10.62 8.59 -12.15
CA ASP A 217 -11.03 8.20 -10.80
C ASP A 217 -10.70 9.33 -9.82
N ILE A 218 -11.69 10.19 -9.60
CA ILE A 218 -11.56 11.36 -8.71
C ILE A 218 -11.47 10.98 -7.22
N THR A 219 -11.71 9.73 -6.88
CA THR A 219 -11.64 9.24 -5.48
C THR A 219 -10.23 8.79 -5.10
N ILE A 220 -9.32 8.62 -6.05
CA ILE A 220 -7.92 8.37 -5.75
C ILE A 220 -7.27 9.67 -5.28
N THR A 221 -6.94 9.73 -4.01
CA THR A 221 -6.32 10.89 -3.36
C THR A 221 -4.90 10.60 -2.91
N ARG A 222 -4.57 9.32 -2.68
CA ARG A 222 -3.27 8.92 -2.17
C ARG A 222 -2.20 8.87 -3.25
N THR A 223 -1.09 9.57 -3.00
CA THR A 223 0.14 9.47 -3.79
C THR A 223 0.88 8.18 -3.40
N PRO A 224 1.16 7.26 -4.34
CA PRO A 224 1.88 6.02 -4.02
C PRO A 224 3.35 6.28 -3.74
N SER A 225 3.95 5.47 -2.87
CA SER A 225 5.40 5.48 -2.66
C SER A 225 6.16 5.20 -3.95
N LEU A 226 7.28 5.93 -4.16
CA LEU A 226 8.20 5.68 -5.27
C LEU A 226 9.27 4.63 -4.91
N ARG A 227 9.30 4.12 -3.69
CA ARG A 227 10.21 3.03 -3.32
C ARG A 227 9.88 1.79 -4.12
N ASN A 228 10.92 1.11 -4.61
CA ASN A 228 10.78 -0.11 -5.42
C ASN A 228 9.90 0.07 -6.69
N VAL A 229 9.82 1.27 -7.24
CA VAL A 229 8.96 1.58 -8.40
C VAL A 229 9.28 0.73 -9.64
N THR A 230 10.49 0.22 -9.77
CA THR A 230 10.90 -0.67 -10.88
C THR A 230 10.39 -2.10 -10.73
N ASN A 231 9.84 -2.47 -9.58
CA ASN A 231 9.41 -3.84 -9.27
C ASN A 231 7.88 -4.02 -9.34
N THR A 232 7.14 -3.00 -9.71
CA THR A 232 5.66 -3.03 -9.82
C THR A 232 5.20 -2.59 -11.20
N ALA A 233 3.98 -2.98 -11.59
CA ALA A 233 3.35 -2.51 -12.83
C ALA A 233 2.92 -1.05 -12.72
#